data_d867eb1b9a379f210d0e5ad0f92f6943
#
_entry.id   d867eb1b9a379f210d0e5ad0f92f6943
#
_cell.length_a   1.000
_cell.length_b   1.000
_cell.length_c   1.000
_cell.angle_alpha   90.00
_cell.angle_beta   90.00
_cell.angle_gamma   90.00
#
_symmetry.space_group_name_H-M   'P 1'
#
loop_
_entity.id
_entity.type
_entity.pdbx_description
1 polymer ?
#
loop_
_entity_poly.entity_id
_entity_poly.type
_entity_poly.pdbx_seq_one_letter_code
_entity_poly.pdbx_strand_id
1 'polypeptide(L)'
;MSRLSHSEVHMVHRIGWLRAAVLGANDGLVSTASLVVGVAAAGSARPEILIAGLAGLVAGAMSMAAGEYVSVSSQTDAEQADIARETRELRETPEAELDELTRNYVARGLDESLARQVATQLTEKDALGAHSRDELGIPETVTAHPIQAALVSAATFAVGAVVPLIIAVLAPAAQITLFVAITTLAALAVLGGLGASAGGAGIFKGAMRVTFWGALAMAATAGVGMLFGVVA
;
A
#
# COMPACT_ATOMS: atom_id res chain seq x y z
N MET A 1 7.68 22.79 39.39
CA MET A 1 8.37 22.20 38.20
C MET A 1 7.31 21.46 37.41
N SER A 2 6.78 22.05 36.34
CA SER A 2 5.76 21.44 35.48
C SER A 2 6.44 20.41 34.59
N ARG A 3 6.10 19.13 34.76
CA ARG A 3 6.46 18.08 33.78
C ARG A 3 5.59 18.29 32.57
N LEU A 4 6.16 18.84 31.51
CA LEU A 4 5.56 18.81 30.17
C LEU A 4 5.46 17.35 29.76
N SER A 5 4.27 16.75 29.82
CA SER A 5 4.01 15.46 29.20
C SER A 5 3.99 15.71 27.70
N HIS A 6 5.07 15.38 27.00
CA HIS A 6 5.05 15.28 25.56
C HIS A 6 4.18 14.08 25.18
N SER A 7 2.94 14.34 24.81
CA SER A 7 2.11 13.34 24.10
C SER A 7 2.57 13.31 22.65
N GLU A 8 3.52 12.44 22.36
CA GLU A 8 3.93 12.19 20.98
C GLU A 8 2.84 11.34 20.31
N VAL A 9 2.12 11.94 19.39
CA VAL A 9 1.17 11.21 18.53
C VAL A 9 1.98 10.57 17.40
N HIS A 10 2.37 9.32 17.56
CA HIS A 10 3.04 8.59 16.51
C HIS A 10 2.08 8.33 15.34
N MET A 11 2.46 8.77 14.14
CA MET A 11 1.68 8.63 12.90
C MET A 11 1.59 7.17 12.40
N VAL A 12 2.26 6.24 13.06
CA VAL A 12 2.43 4.83 12.62
C VAL A 12 1.10 4.13 12.37
N HIS A 13 0.07 4.39 13.18
CA HIS A 13 -1.27 3.79 13.00
C HIS A 13 -2.04 4.32 11.77
N ARG A 14 -1.64 5.48 11.22
CA ARG A 14 -2.27 6.04 10.02
C ARG A 14 -1.59 5.61 8.72
N ILE A 15 -0.40 5.03 8.79
CA ILE A 15 0.42 4.72 7.62
C ILE A 15 -0.22 3.61 6.75
N GLY A 16 -0.88 2.63 7.35
CA GLY A 16 -1.43 1.48 6.62
C GLY A 16 -2.51 1.85 5.61
N TRP A 17 -3.61 2.46 6.06
CA TRP A 17 -4.71 2.84 5.18
C TRP A 17 -4.36 4.00 4.23
N LEU A 18 -3.55 4.98 4.70
CA LEU A 18 -3.10 6.08 3.86
C LEU A 18 -2.21 5.58 2.72
N ARG A 19 -1.32 4.64 3.01
CA ARG A 19 -0.50 3.98 2.00
C ARG A 19 -1.36 3.27 0.95
N ALA A 20 -2.34 2.48 1.38
CA ALA A 20 -3.26 1.79 0.48
C ALA A 20 -4.06 2.78 -0.38
N ALA A 21 -4.56 3.88 0.22
CA ALA A 21 -5.30 4.90 -0.50
C ALA A 21 -4.45 5.65 -1.53
N VAL A 22 -3.23 6.07 -1.15
CA VAL A 22 -2.30 6.75 -2.07
C VAL A 22 -1.85 5.80 -3.18
N LEU A 23 -1.57 4.54 -2.86
CA LEU A 23 -1.19 3.52 -3.84
C LEU A 23 -2.32 3.27 -4.82
N GLY A 24 -3.55 3.04 -4.34
CA GLY A 24 -4.71 2.82 -5.19
C GLY A 24 -5.00 4.00 -6.12
N ALA A 25 -5.04 5.23 -5.59
CA ALA A 25 -5.27 6.43 -6.41
C ALA A 25 -4.16 6.66 -7.45
N ASN A 26 -2.90 6.46 -7.08
CA ASN A 26 -1.77 6.56 -8.00
C ASN A 26 -1.84 5.51 -9.11
N ASP A 27 -2.13 4.26 -8.75
CA ASP A 27 -2.24 3.17 -9.72
C ASP A 27 -3.44 3.38 -10.67
N GLY A 28 -4.59 3.81 -10.16
CA GLY A 28 -5.75 4.17 -10.98
C GLY A 28 -5.46 5.28 -11.97
N LEU A 29 -4.76 6.35 -11.54
CA LEU A 29 -4.33 7.44 -12.43
C LEU A 29 -3.38 6.93 -13.52
N VAL A 30 -2.30 6.23 -13.14
CA VAL A 30 -1.26 5.81 -14.06
C VAL A 30 -1.76 4.74 -15.03
N SER A 31 -2.38 3.67 -14.53
CA SER A 31 -2.79 2.53 -15.35
C SER A 31 -3.88 2.92 -16.35
N THR A 32 -4.92 3.66 -15.90
CA THR A 32 -6.00 4.08 -16.78
C THR A 32 -5.56 5.15 -17.79
N ALA A 33 -4.74 6.13 -17.37
CA ALA A 33 -4.18 7.11 -18.29
C ALA A 33 -3.26 6.43 -19.33
N SER A 34 -2.42 5.50 -18.91
CA SER A 34 -1.54 4.75 -19.80
C SER A 34 -2.33 3.94 -20.83
N LEU A 35 -3.42 3.28 -20.40
CA LEU A 35 -4.30 2.55 -21.32
C LEU A 35 -4.99 3.48 -22.31
N VAL A 36 -5.57 4.58 -21.83
CA VAL A 36 -6.21 5.60 -22.68
C VAL A 36 -5.22 6.18 -23.70
N VAL A 37 -4.02 6.56 -23.25
CA VAL A 37 -2.96 7.11 -24.11
C VAL A 37 -2.49 6.06 -25.13
N GLY A 38 -2.30 4.81 -24.72
CA GLY A 38 -1.88 3.72 -25.60
C GLY A 38 -2.88 3.44 -26.72
N VAL A 39 -4.17 3.30 -26.36
CA VAL A 39 -5.25 3.06 -27.34
C VAL A 39 -5.45 4.29 -28.25
N ALA A 40 -5.36 5.51 -27.73
CA ALA A 40 -5.43 6.71 -28.53
C ALA A 40 -4.25 6.84 -29.51
N ALA A 41 -3.03 6.47 -29.08
CA ALA A 41 -1.83 6.47 -29.91
C ALA A 41 -1.88 5.40 -31.04
N ALA A 42 -2.70 4.35 -30.88
CA ALA A 42 -2.98 3.38 -31.94
C ALA A 42 -3.93 3.91 -33.03
N GLY A 43 -4.45 5.14 -32.91
CA GLY A 43 -5.36 5.73 -33.89
C GLY A 43 -6.84 5.37 -33.69
N SER A 44 -7.20 4.76 -32.55
CA SER A 44 -8.57 4.37 -32.25
C SER A 44 -9.50 5.57 -32.11
N ALA A 45 -10.78 5.39 -32.43
CA ALA A 45 -11.79 6.42 -32.22
C ALA A 45 -12.16 6.55 -30.72
N ARG A 46 -12.76 7.68 -30.35
CA ARG A 46 -13.11 7.96 -28.95
C ARG A 46 -13.93 6.85 -28.26
N PRO A 47 -14.94 6.22 -28.90
CA PRO A 47 -15.70 5.14 -28.25
C PRO A 47 -14.82 3.97 -27.80
N GLU A 48 -13.87 3.52 -28.64
CA GLU A 48 -12.96 2.42 -28.31
C GLU A 48 -12.03 2.81 -27.17
N ILE A 49 -11.50 4.05 -27.17
CA ILE A 49 -10.67 4.59 -26.09
C ILE A 49 -11.43 4.58 -24.76
N LEU A 50 -12.69 5.03 -24.76
CA LEU A 50 -13.52 5.07 -23.57
C LEU A 50 -13.92 3.66 -23.07
N ILE A 51 -14.25 2.75 -23.99
CA ILE A 51 -14.55 1.35 -23.65
C ILE A 51 -13.32 0.70 -23.01
N ALA A 52 -12.14 0.85 -23.62
CA ALA A 52 -10.90 0.31 -23.09
C ALA A 52 -10.58 0.90 -21.70
N GLY A 53 -10.68 2.22 -21.56
CA GLY A 53 -10.42 2.89 -20.28
C GLY A 53 -11.43 2.50 -19.19
N LEU A 54 -12.73 2.36 -19.51
CA LEU A 54 -13.75 1.92 -18.54
C LEU A 54 -13.56 0.45 -18.16
N ALA A 55 -13.24 -0.42 -19.12
CA ALA A 55 -12.90 -1.81 -18.85
C ALA A 55 -11.64 -1.90 -17.96
N GLY A 56 -10.64 -1.06 -18.22
CA GLY A 56 -9.44 -0.94 -17.40
C GLY A 56 -9.72 -0.48 -15.97
N LEU A 57 -10.63 0.49 -15.79
CA LEU A 57 -11.08 0.92 -14.48
C LEU A 57 -11.71 -0.25 -13.70
N VAL A 58 -12.67 -0.95 -14.31
CA VAL A 58 -13.37 -2.06 -13.65
C VAL A 58 -12.41 -3.19 -13.33
N ALA A 59 -11.60 -3.62 -14.29
CA ALA A 59 -10.62 -4.69 -14.10
C ALA A 59 -9.57 -4.32 -13.04
N GLY A 60 -9.05 -3.09 -13.08
CA GLY A 60 -8.08 -2.61 -12.12
C GLY A 60 -8.65 -2.49 -10.71
N ALA A 61 -9.84 -1.92 -10.54
CA ALA A 61 -10.50 -1.84 -9.24
C ALA A 61 -10.76 -3.23 -8.64
N MET A 62 -11.22 -4.20 -9.45
CA MET A 62 -11.41 -5.59 -9.00
C MET A 62 -10.09 -6.28 -8.66
N SER A 63 -9.05 -6.07 -9.47
CA SER A 63 -7.71 -6.61 -9.22
C SER A 63 -7.12 -6.08 -7.92
N MET A 64 -7.23 -4.76 -7.69
CA MET A 64 -6.78 -4.11 -6.44
C MET A 64 -7.54 -4.64 -5.22
N ALA A 65 -8.87 -4.77 -5.34
CA ALA A 65 -9.69 -5.34 -4.27
C ALA A 65 -9.28 -6.78 -3.93
N ALA A 66 -9.15 -7.63 -4.93
CA ALA A 66 -8.76 -9.02 -4.75
C ALA A 66 -7.34 -9.17 -4.20
N GLY A 67 -6.39 -8.41 -4.73
CA GLY A 67 -5.01 -8.41 -4.28
C GLY A 67 -4.86 -7.98 -2.82
N GLU A 68 -5.52 -6.91 -2.42
CA GLU A 68 -5.51 -6.41 -1.04
C GLU A 68 -6.19 -7.39 -0.09
N TYR A 69 -7.36 -7.93 -0.48
CA TYR A 69 -8.06 -8.95 0.30
C TYR A 69 -7.19 -10.18 0.55
N VAL A 70 -6.60 -10.74 -0.51
CA VAL A 70 -5.75 -11.93 -0.41
C VAL A 70 -4.49 -11.64 0.41
N SER A 71 -3.85 -10.50 0.20
CA SER A 71 -2.64 -10.11 0.92
C SER A 71 -2.89 -10.01 2.43
N VAL A 72 -3.93 -9.25 2.82
CA VAL A 72 -4.27 -9.06 4.25
C VAL A 72 -4.77 -10.35 4.88
N SER A 73 -5.57 -11.15 4.16
CA SER A 73 -6.03 -12.46 4.67
C SER A 73 -4.87 -13.43 4.87
N SER A 74 -3.95 -13.54 3.89
CA SER A 74 -2.79 -14.42 4.01
C SER A 74 -1.86 -14.03 5.15
N GLN A 75 -1.68 -12.72 5.38
CA GLN A 75 -0.92 -12.24 6.53
C GLN A 75 -1.60 -12.66 7.84
N THR A 76 -2.91 -12.46 7.95
CA THR A 76 -3.68 -12.87 9.13
C THR A 76 -3.62 -14.38 9.38
N ASP A 77 -3.73 -15.19 8.32
CA ASP A 77 -3.63 -16.65 8.42
C ASP A 77 -2.25 -17.08 8.94
N ALA A 78 -1.17 -16.44 8.45
CA ALA A 78 0.20 -16.69 8.91
C ALA A 78 0.39 -16.30 10.38
N GLU A 79 -0.08 -15.10 10.78
CA GLU A 79 -0.03 -14.62 12.17
C GLU A 79 -0.80 -15.57 13.12
N GLN A 80 -1.98 -16.03 12.72
CA GLN A 80 -2.76 -16.98 13.50
C GLN A 80 -2.08 -18.35 13.62
N ALA A 81 -1.43 -18.83 12.55
CA ALA A 81 -0.68 -20.07 12.59
C ALA A 81 0.53 -19.98 13.53
N ASP A 82 1.25 -18.84 13.53
CA ASP A 82 2.37 -18.59 14.42
C ASP A 82 1.90 -18.51 15.88
N ILE A 83 0.84 -17.77 16.17
CA ILE A 83 0.23 -17.70 17.52
C ILE A 83 -0.23 -19.07 18.00
N ALA A 84 -0.83 -19.88 17.13
CA ALA A 84 -1.26 -21.22 17.50
C ALA A 84 -0.09 -22.17 17.79
N ARG A 85 1.04 -22.02 17.07
CA ARG A 85 2.27 -22.74 17.34
C ARG A 85 2.86 -22.32 18.68
N GLU A 86 3.03 -21.03 18.90
CA GLU A 86 3.54 -20.42 20.12
C GLU A 86 2.73 -20.85 21.36
N THR A 87 1.40 -20.84 21.24
CA THR A 87 0.52 -21.29 22.31
C THR A 87 0.75 -22.76 22.67
N ARG A 88 1.13 -23.60 21.71
CA ARG A 88 1.46 -25.01 21.95
C ARG A 88 2.80 -25.16 22.63
N GLU A 89 3.84 -24.47 22.12
CA GLU A 89 5.21 -24.50 22.61
C GLU A 89 5.27 -24.01 24.06
N LEU A 90 4.60 -22.92 24.39
CA LEU A 90 4.46 -22.43 25.77
C LEU A 90 3.82 -23.44 26.74
N ARG A 91 2.95 -24.35 26.25
CA ARG A 91 2.35 -25.42 27.08
C ARG A 91 3.24 -26.65 27.17
N GLU A 92 3.91 -27.03 26.10
CA GLU A 92 4.67 -28.27 26.00
C GLU A 92 6.10 -28.13 26.55
N THR A 93 6.71 -26.95 26.34
CA THR A 93 8.12 -26.68 26.66
C THR A 93 8.34 -25.31 27.34
N PRO A 94 7.61 -24.98 28.44
CA PRO A 94 7.63 -23.64 29.03
C PRO A 94 9.02 -23.13 29.46
N GLU A 95 9.91 -24.03 29.89
CA GLU A 95 11.29 -23.62 30.25
C GLU A 95 12.14 -23.26 29.01
N ALA A 96 11.95 -23.96 27.91
CA ALA A 96 12.64 -23.67 26.66
C ALA A 96 12.20 -22.31 26.09
N GLU A 97 10.90 -22.02 26.17
CA GLU A 97 10.32 -20.74 25.76
C GLU A 97 10.80 -19.59 26.63
N LEU A 98 10.89 -19.79 27.96
CA LEU A 98 11.46 -18.78 28.85
C LEU A 98 12.95 -18.52 28.53
N ASP A 99 13.70 -19.55 28.15
CA ASP A 99 15.09 -19.40 27.69
C ASP A 99 15.17 -18.66 26.35
N GLU A 100 14.21 -18.89 25.47
CA GLU A 100 14.13 -18.20 24.17
C GLU A 100 13.85 -16.71 24.36
N LEU A 101 12.83 -16.36 25.13
CA LEU A 101 12.53 -14.98 25.47
C LEU A 101 13.71 -14.28 26.18
N THR A 102 14.42 -15.01 27.06
CA THR A 102 15.64 -14.51 27.69
C THR A 102 16.72 -14.17 26.66
N ARG A 103 16.99 -15.09 25.72
CA ARG A 103 17.96 -14.85 24.64
C ARG A 103 17.59 -13.65 23.78
N ASN A 104 16.29 -13.45 23.53
CA ASN A 104 15.80 -12.30 22.78
C ASN A 104 16.16 -10.97 23.46
N TYR A 105 16.00 -10.88 24.80
CA TYR A 105 16.38 -9.69 25.56
C TYR A 105 17.92 -9.51 25.67
N VAL A 106 18.69 -10.60 25.76
CA VAL A 106 20.16 -10.52 25.68
C VAL A 106 20.62 -9.97 24.34
N ALA A 107 20.00 -10.41 23.23
CA ALA A 107 20.30 -9.89 21.90
C ALA A 107 19.95 -8.39 21.75
N ARG A 108 19.01 -7.88 22.55
CA ARG A 108 18.66 -6.46 22.65
C ARG A 108 19.59 -5.65 23.57
N GLY A 109 20.58 -6.29 24.19
CA GLY A 109 21.65 -5.63 24.98
C GLY A 109 21.48 -5.70 26.50
N LEU A 110 20.55 -6.50 27.02
CA LEU A 110 20.48 -6.76 28.46
C LEU A 110 21.58 -7.79 28.88
N ASP A 111 22.09 -7.68 30.10
CA ASP A 111 22.87 -8.78 30.68
C ASP A 111 21.95 -9.99 30.95
N GLU A 112 22.53 -11.19 30.94
CA GLU A 112 21.80 -12.44 31.04
C GLU A 112 20.93 -12.55 32.30
N SER A 113 21.41 -12.05 33.43
CA SER A 113 20.69 -12.08 34.70
C SER A 113 19.46 -11.18 34.67
N LEU A 114 19.60 -9.96 34.15
CA LEU A 114 18.52 -9.02 34.01
C LEU A 114 17.51 -9.50 32.92
N ALA A 115 18.01 -10.00 31.79
CA ALA A 115 17.18 -10.56 30.72
C ALA A 115 16.29 -11.69 31.26
N ARG A 116 16.85 -12.61 32.06
CA ARG A 116 16.07 -13.69 32.67
C ARG A 116 15.00 -13.16 33.62
N GLN A 117 15.31 -12.18 34.45
CA GLN A 117 14.35 -11.58 35.38
C GLN A 117 13.21 -10.90 34.62
N VAL A 118 13.51 -10.17 33.53
CA VAL A 118 12.51 -9.52 32.67
C VAL A 118 11.61 -10.57 31.99
N ALA A 119 12.21 -11.59 31.38
CA ALA A 119 11.47 -12.67 30.72
C ALA A 119 10.53 -13.39 31.69
N THR A 120 11.01 -13.73 32.91
CA THR A 120 10.20 -14.38 33.95
C THR A 120 8.97 -13.52 34.32
N GLN A 121 9.17 -12.24 34.63
CA GLN A 121 8.06 -11.36 35.01
C GLN A 121 7.04 -11.14 33.88
N LEU A 122 7.48 -11.07 32.64
CA LEU A 122 6.59 -10.92 31.50
C LEU A 122 5.81 -12.23 31.24
N THR A 123 6.48 -13.38 31.35
CA THR A 123 5.84 -14.69 31.21
C THR A 123 4.79 -14.93 32.30
N GLU A 124 5.09 -14.55 33.56
CA GLU A 124 4.11 -14.63 34.67
C GLU A 124 2.87 -13.75 34.44
N LYS A 125 3.05 -12.60 33.78
CA LYS A 125 1.97 -11.66 33.51
C LYS A 125 1.13 -12.07 32.31
N ASP A 126 1.74 -12.36 31.19
CA ASP A 126 1.13 -12.75 29.91
C ASP A 126 2.20 -13.34 28.99
N ALA A 127 2.42 -14.65 29.09
CA ALA A 127 3.42 -15.35 28.30
C ALA A 127 3.20 -15.18 26.81
N LEU A 128 1.97 -15.48 26.32
CA LEU A 128 1.65 -15.40 24.88
C LEU A 128 1.80 -13.98 24.34
N GLY A 129 1.33 -12.98 25.08
CA GLY A 129 1.48 -11.59 24.67
C GLY A 129 2.93 -11.13 24.63
N ALA A 130 3.79 -11.60 25.55
CA ALA A 130 5.21 -11.30 25.55
C ALA A 130 5.91 -11.89 24.32
N HIS A 131 5.70 -13.18 24.01
CA HIS A 131 6.28 -13.84 22.85
C HIS A 131 5.72 -13.27 21.54
N SER A 132 4.39 -13.09 21.41
CA SER A 132 3.77 -12.51 20.21
C SER A 132 4.37 -11.14 19.87
N ARG A 133 4.58 -10.29 20.85
CA ARG A 133 5.13 -8.94 20.65
C ARG A 133 6.64 -8.92 20.42
N ASP A 134 7.40 -9.64 21.26
CA ASP A 134 8.84 -9.46 21.34
C ASP A 134 9.61 -10.44 20.45
N GLU A 135 9.01 -11.54 20.06
CA GLU A 135 9.56 -12.56 19.18
C GLU A 135 8.90 -12.54 17.80
N LEU A 136 7.57 -12.67 17.72
CA LEU A 136 6.84 -12.70 16.45
C LEU A 136 6.64 -11.31 15.84
N GLY A 137 6.82 -10.24 16.63
CA GLY A 137 6.59 -8.87 16.18
C GLY A 137 5.12 -8.55 15.91
N ILE A 138 4.20 -9.33 16.48
CA ILE A 138 2.75 -9.16 16.31
C ILE A 138 2.23 -8.26 17.43
N PRO A 139 1.79 -7.02 17.13
CA PRO A 139 1.27 -6.11 18.15
C PRO A 139 -0.15 -6.50 18.59
N GLU A 140 -0.43 -6.41 19.89
CA GLU A 140 -1.71 -6.76 20.51
C GLU A 140 -2.94 -6.03 19.93
N THR A 141 -2.74 -4.93 19.24
CA THR A 141 -3.81 -3.97 18.90
C THR A 141 -4.23 -3.97 17.42
N VAL A 142 -3.64 -4.79 16.56
CA VAL A 142 -3.95 -4.74 15.13
C VAL A 142 -4.87 -5.89 14.73
N THR A 143 -6.17 -5.62 14.72
CA THR A 143 -7.12 -6.51 14.05
C THR A 143 -7.10 -6.20 12.55
N ALA A 144 -6.68 -7.15 11.75
CA ALA A 144 -6.73 -7.02 10.29
C ALA A 144 -8.19 -7.03 9.79
N HIS A 145 -8.50 -6.13 8.86
CA HIS A 145 -9.81 -6.02 8.24
C HIS A 145 -9.71 -6.18 6.71
N PRO A 146 -9.59 -7.41 6.18
CA PRO A 146 -9.34 -7.68 4.76
C PRO A 146 -10.39 -7.05 3.82
N ILE A 147 -11.68 -7.17 4.19
CA ILE A 147 -12.77 -6.59 3.38
C ILE A 147 -12.69 -5.07 3.33
N GLN A 148 -12.41 -4.43 4.47
CA GLN A 148 -12.27 -2.97 4.51
C GLN A 148 -11.08 -2.51 3.68
N ALA A 149 -9.95 -3.19 3.79
CA ALA A 149 -8.75 -2.90 3.00
C ALA A 149 -9.03 -3.04 1.49
N ALA A 150 -9.69 -4.11 1.07
CA ALA A 150 -10.09 -4.36 -0.31
C ALA A 150 -11.00 -3.25 -0.86
N LEU A 151 -12.03 -2.86 -0.10
CA LEU A 151 -12.96 -1.81 -0.51
C LEU A 151 -12.30 -0.43 -0.63
N VAL A 152 -11.42 -0.09 0.32
CA VAL A 152 -10.64 1.16 0.27
C VAL A 152 -9.73 1.19 -0.94
N SER A 153 -9.03 0.08 -1.21
CA SER A 153 -8.12 -0.06 -2.35
C SER A 153 -8.85 0.10 -3.68
N ALA A 154 -9.97 -0.61 -3.87
CA ALA A 154 -10.80 -0.51 -5.06
C ALA A 154 -11.38 0.90 -5.26
N ALA A 155 -11.90 1.51 -4.20
CA ALA A 155 -12.50 2.84 -4.25
C ALA A 155 -11.47 3.91 -4.61
N THR A 156 -10.29 3.87 -4.00
CA THR A 156 -9.22 4.84 -4.29
C THR A 156 -8.64 4.66 -5.69
N PHE A 157 -8.50 3.41 -6.17
CA PHE A 157 -8.17 3.13 -7.56
C PHE A 157 -9.21 3.74 -8.51
N ALA A 158 -10.50 3.50 -8.27
CA ALA A 158 -11.58 4.03 -9.11
C ALA A 158 -11.58 5.56 -9.15
N VAL A 159 -11.37 6.23 -8.02
CA VAL A 159 -11.23 7.70 -7.94
C VAL A 159 -10.06 8.19 -8.80
N GLY A 160 -8.91 7.53 -8.74
CA GLY A 160 -7.77 7.85 -9.60
C GLY A 160 -8.07 7.64 -11.08
N ALA A 161 -8.66 6.50 -11.42
CA ALA A 161 -8.96 6.08 -12.79
C ALA A 161 -10.03 6.94 -13.49
N VAL A 162 -10.97 7.49 -12.73
CA VAL A 162 -12.02 8.38 -13.28
C VAL A 162 -11.43 9.68 -13.85
N VAL A 163 -10.32 10.18 -13.33
CA VAL A 163 -9.70 11.44 -13.78
C VAL A 163 -9.32 11.38 -15.28
N PRO A 164 -8.46 10.45 -15.75
CA PRO A 164 -8.12 10.35 -17.16
C PRO A 164 -9.32 10.05 -18.06
N LEU A 165 -10.33 9.32 -17.57
CA LEU A 165 -11.57 9.04 -18.32
C LEU A 165 -12.40 10.30 -18.54
N ILE A 166 -12.59 11.13 -17.52
CA ILE A 166 -13.29 12.41 -17.66
C ILE A 166 -12.56 13.28 -18.68
N ILE A 167 -11.25 13.36 -18.63
CA ILE A 167 -10.46 14.13 -19.60
C ILE A 167 -10.61 13.54 -21.01
N ALA A 168 -10.61 12.22 -21.18
CA ALA A 168 -10.81 11.58 -22.48
C ALA A 168 -12.22 11.87 -23.08
N VAL A 169 -13.23 12.07 -22.24
CA VAL A 169 -14.57 12.49 -22.66
C VAL A 169 -14.58 13.96 -23.11
N LEU A 170 -13.94 14.85 -22.34
CA LEU A 170 -14.03 16.31 -22.53
C LEU A 170 -13.03 16.86 -23.55
N ALA A 171 -11.88 16.23 -23.74
CA ALA A 171 -10.83 16.70 -24.63
C ALA A 171 -11.27 16.65 -26.12
N PRO A 172 -10.77 17.56 -26.98
CA PRO A 172 -10.94 17.42 -28.44
C PRO A 172 -10.36 16.08 -28.90
N ALA A 173 -11.03 15.40 -29.85
CA ALA A 173 -10.66 14.04 -30.26
C ALA A 173 -9.19 13.92 -30.70
N ALA A 174 -8.71 14.89 -31.47
CA ALA A 174 -7.31 14.93 -31.96
C ALA A 174 -6.26 15.20 -30.83
N GLN A 175 -6.69 15.55 -29.63
CA GLN A 175 -5.81 15.97 -28.54
C GLN A 175 -6.02 15.15 -27.24
N ILE A 176 -6.76 14.04 -27.29
CA ILE A 176 -7.02 13.20 -26.12
C ILE A 176 -5.71 12.82 -25.42
N THR A 177 -4.74 12.29 -26.17
CA THR A 177 -3.43 11.90 -25.65
C THR A 177 -2.73 13.03 -24.90
N LEU A 178 -2.71 14.23 -25.46
CA LEU A 178 -2.04 15.38 -24.87
C LEU A 178 -2.71 15.83 -23.58
N PHE A 179 -4.03 16.02 -23.59
CA PHE A 179 -4.77 16.48 -22.42
C PHE A 179 -4.78 15.44 -21.29
N VAL A 180 -4.92 14.16 -21.60
CA VAL A 180 -4.84 13.08 -20.61
C VAL A 180 -3.43 13.03 -20.00
N ALA A 181 -2.36 13.11 -20.82
CA ALA A 181 -1.00 13.08 -20.31
C ALA A 181 -0.72 14.26 -19.37
N ILE A 182 -0.99 15.50 -19.80
CA ILE A 182 -0.72 16.70 -19.00
C ILE A 182 -1.49 16.68 -17.67
N THR A 183 -2.80 16.42 -17.72
CA THR A 183 -3.64 16.44 -16.52
C THR A 183 -3.29 15.30 -15.55
N THR A 184 -2.96 14.12 -16.08
CA THR A 184 -2.51 12.99 -15.26
C THR A 184 -1.18 13.29 -14.59
N LEU A 185 -0.18 13.84 -15.31
CA LEU A 185 1.12 14.22 -14.72
C LEU A 185 0.96 15.28 -13.64
N ALA A 186 0.09 16.27 -13.85
CA ALA A 186 -0.22 17.27 -12.82
C ALA A 186 -0.88 16.64 -11.60
N ALA A 187 -1.86 15.75 -11.78
CA ALA A 187 -2.52 15.03 -10.70
C ALA A 187 -1.54 14.13 -9.92
N LEU A 188 -0.64 13.44 -10.62
CA LEU A 188 0.42 12.62 -10.02
C LEU A 188 1.41 13.45 -9.21
N ALA A 189 1.79 14.64 -9.70
CA ALA A 189 2.66 15.56 -8.96
C ALA A 189 2.00 16.01 -7.64
N VAL A 190 0.71 16.35 -7.69
CA VAL A 190 -0.07 16.72 -6.50
C VAL A 190 -0.18 15.53 -5.54
N LEU A 191 -0.57 14.35 -6.03
CA LEU A 191 -0.73 13.15 -5.21
C LEU A 191 0.59 12.71 -4.58
N GLY A 192 1.69 12.75 -5.34
CA GLY A 192 3.02 12.42 -4.85
C GLY A 192 3.52 13.42 -3.80
N GLY A 193 3.22 14.71 -3.98
CA GLY A 193 3.51 15.76 -3.01
C GLY A 193 2.71 15.61 -1.72
N LEU A 194 1.40 15.34 -1.83
CA LEU A 194 0.53 15.11 -0.67
C LEU A 194 0.94 13.86 0.11
N GLY A 195 1.23 12.75 -0.59
CA GLY A 195 1.71 11.53 0.04
C GLY A 195 3.04 11.72 0.77
N ALA A 196 3.99 12.45 0.17
CA ALA A 196 5.25 12.81 0.81
C ALA A 196 5.04 13.70 2.04
N SER A 197 4.20 14.72 1.94
CA SER A 197 3.86 15.59 3.06
C SER A 197 3.24 14.86 4.23
N ALA A 198 2.29 13.94 3.95
CA ALA A 198 1.63 13.12 4.95
C ALA A 198 2.59 12.15 5.66
N GLY A 199 3.64 11.70 4.96
CA GLY A 199 4.72 10.86 5.51
C GLY A 199 5.89 11.64 6.11
N GLY A 200 5.82 12.98 6.19
CA GLY A 200 6.91 13.83 6.71
C GLY A 200 8.14 13.91 5.79
N ALA A 201 8.01 13.53 4.51
CA ALA A 201 9.09 13.56 3.53
C ALA A 201 9.05 14.83 2.65
N GLY A 202 10.11 15.08 1.89
CA GLY A 202 10.22 16.23 1.01
C GLY A 202 9.19 16.17 -0.13
N ILE A 203 8.28 17.13 -0.19
CA ILE A 203 7.17 17.23 -1.15
C ILE A 203 7.68 17.16 -2.60
N PHE A 204 8.71 17.94 -2.94
CA PHE A 204 9.27 17.98 -4.28
C PHE A 204 9.82 16.62 -4.74
N LYS A 205 10.53 15.93 -3.83
CA LYS A 205 11.09 14.60 -4.13
C LYS A 205 9.99 13.57 -4.34
N GLY A 206 8.90 13.63 -3.54
CA GLY A 206 7.74 12.76 -3.70
C GLY A 206 7.01 13.01 -5.02
N ALA A 207 6.71 14.27 -5.33
CA ALA A 207 6.08 14.67 -6.58
C ALA A 207 6.89 14.21 -7.80
N MET A 208 8.19 14.52 -7.85
CA MET A 208 9.07 14.13 -8.96
C MET A 208 9.14 12.63 -9.18
N ARG A 209 9.23 11.85 -8.10
CA ARG A 209 9.27 10.39 -8.19
C ARG A 209 8.03 9.81 -8.87
N VAL A 210 6.85 10.22 -8.41
CA VAL A 210 5.58 9.69 -8.92
C VAL A 210 5.34 10.16 -10.35
N THR A 211 5.60 11.43 -10.64
CA THR A 211 5.45 12.00 -11.99
C THR A 211 6.39 11.35 -13.01
N PHE A 212 7.63 11.08 -12.63
CA PHE A 212 8.60 10.43 -13.51
C PHE A 212 8.15 9.03 -13.93
N TRP A 213 7.73 8.20 -12.97
CA TRP A 213 7.26 6.83 -13.28
C TRP A 213 5.96 6.84 -14.05
N GLY A 214 5.04 7.77 -13.76
CA GLY A 214 3.81 7.93 -14.52
C GLY A 214 4.06 8.38 -15.97
N ALA A 215 5.00 9.32 -16.18
CA ALA A 215 5.40 9.73 -17.53
C ALA A 215 6.02 8.57 -18.32
N LEU A 216 6.88 7.78 -17.67
CA LEU A 216 7.51 6.61 -18.30
C LEU A 216 6.48 5.55 -18.69
N ALA A 217 5.51 5.26 -17.82
CA ALA A 217 4.44 4.31 -18.10
C ALA A 217 3.58 4.76 -19.30
N MET A 218 3.16 6.03 -19.33
CA MET A 218 2.38 6.57 -20.45
C MET A 218 3.20 6.60 -21.74
N ALA A 219 4.49 6.93 -21.69
CA ALA A 219 5.36 6.92 -22.86
C ALA A 219 5.54 5.50 -23.42
N ALA A 220 5.73 4.51 -22.55
CA ALA A 220 5.83 3.11 -22.95
C ALA A 220 4.56 2.60 -23.63
N THR A 221 3.39 2.88 -23.06
CA THR A 221 2.11 2.45 -23.64
C THR A 221 1.76 3.23 -24.92
N ALA A 222 2.11 4.52 -25.01
CA ALA A 222 2.01 5.25 -26.26
C ALA A 222 2.89 4.62 -27.36
N GLY A 223 4.12 4.22 -27.02
CA GLY A 223 5.01 3.52 -27.93
C GLY A 223 4.42 2.21 -28.43
N VAL A 224 3.83 1.40 -27.55
CA VAL A 224 3.10 0.18 -27.93
C VAL A 224 1.94 0.52 -28.88
N GLY A 225 1.12 1.52 -28.52
CA GLY A 225 0.01 1.96 -29.36
C GLY A 225 0.43 2.36 -30.76
N MET A 226 1.48 3.16 -30.88
CA MET A 226 2.04 3.57 -32.19
C MET A 226 2.57 2.38 -33.00
N LEU A 227 3.22 1.41 -32.35
CA LEU A 227 3.77 0.25 -33.06
C LEU A 227 2.66 -0.66 -33.63
N PHE A 228 1.59 -0.89 -32.89
CA PHE A 228 0.51 -1.75 -33.33
C PHE A 228 -0.58 -1.04 -34.13
N GLY A 229 -0.77 0.27 -33.93
CA GLY A 229 -1.73 1.06 -34.70
C GLY A 229 -1.35 1.29 -36.17
N VAL A 230 -0.07 1.17 -36.51
CA VAL A 230 0.42 1.29 -37.91
C VAL A 230 0.19 -0.02 -38.73
N VAL A 231 -0.10 -1.13 -38.04
CA VAL A 231 -0.21 -2.45 -38.65
C VAL A 231 -1.68 -2.85 -38.90
N ALA A 232 -2.63 -2.10 -38.34
CA ALA A 232 -4.07 -2.31 -38.50
C ALA A 232 -4.68 -1.29 -39.47
#